data_523c776b80f100d0132634834ee85b9d
#
_entry.id   523c776b80f100d0132634834ee85b9d
#
_cell.length_a   1.000
_cell.length_b   1.000
_cell.length_c   1.000
_cell.angle_alpha   90.00
_cell.angle_beta   90.00
_cell.angle_gamma   90.00
#
_symmetry.space_group_name_H-M   'P 1'
#
loop_
_entity.id
_entity.type
_entity.pdbx_description
1 polymer ?
#
loop_
_entity_poly.entity_id
_entity_poly.type
_entity_poly.pdbx_seq_one_letter_code
_entity_poly.pdbx_strand_id
1 'polypeptide(L)'
;MERLADAQQASRKLVEEAERRAADAEKRAADATAQAEQARRDAEADAKKEVSDAHRKAELIVAQAKDDAKQALADFEADAAKRRAAIAKELDELTRQKNDIDAQLAQMRQLFAVSSLLDDPPG
;
A
#
# COMPACT_ATOMS: atom_id res chain seq x y z
N MET A 1 -24.89 -7.93 87.74
CA MET A 1 -25.25 -6.83 86.77
C MET A 1 -24.12 -6.44 85.92
N GLU A 2 -22.88 -6.33 86.39
CA GLU A 2 -21.71 -5.99 85.58
C GLU A 2 -21.44 -6.97 84.45
N ARG A 3 -21.60 -8.28 84.66
CA ARG A 3 -21.42 -9.34 83.62
C ARG A 3 -22.41 -9.21 82.48
N LEU A 4 -23.66 -8.85 82.81
CA LEU A 4 -24.69 -8.70 81.76
C LEU A 4 -24.42 -7.48 80.91
N ALA A 5 -24.01 -6.37 81.52
CA ALA A 5 -23.63 -5.11 80.79
C ALA A 5 -22.42 -5.35 79.91
N ASP A 6 -21.40 -6.06 80.41
CA ASP A 6 -20.20 -6.44 79.66
C ASP A 6 -20.52 -7.37 78.48
N ALA A 7 -21.42 -8.33 78.70
CA ALA A 7 -21.87 -9.22 77.62
C ALA A 7 -22.66 -8.45 76.56
N GLN A 8 -23.53 -7.52 76.94
CA GLN A 8 -24.27 -6.65 75.99
C GLN A 8 -23.34 -5.73 75.22
N GLN A 9 -22.33 -5.17 75.88
CA GLN A 9 -21.35 -4.33 75.19
C GLN A 9 -20.48 -5.12 74.21
N ALA A 10 -20.04 -6.29 74.59
CA ALA A 10 -19.31 -7.20 73.70
C ALA A 10 -20.16 -7.62 72.51
N SER A 11 -21.43 -7.89 72.72
CA SER A 11 -22.39 -8.23 71.64
C SER A 11 -22.55 -7.05 70.66
N ARG A 12 -22.70 -5.82 71.18
CA ARG A 12 -22.79 -4.61 70.32
C ARG A 12 -21.53 -4.39 69.48
N LYS A 13 -20.36 -4.60 70.05
CA LYS A 13 -19.09 -4.48 69.35
C LYS A 13 -19.00 -5.50 68.22
N LEU A 14 -19.44 -6.73 68.45
CA LEU A 14 -19.47 -7.75 67.43
C LEU A 14 -20.41 -7.43 66.28
N VAL A 15 -21.59 -6.89 66.57
CA VAL A 15 -22.54 -6.44 65.57
C VAL A 15 -21.99 -5.26 64.77
N GLU A 16 -21.40 -4.27 65.42
CA GLU A 16 -20.78 -3.12 64.76
C GLU A 16 -19.64 -3.53 63.86
N GLU A 17 -18.79 -4.45 64.31
CA GLU A 17 -17.71 -5.01 63.44
C GLU A 17 -18.26 -5.77 62.26
N ALA A 18 -19.28 -6.58 62.44
CA ALA A 18 -19.92 -7.31 61.37
C ALA A 18 -20.53 -6.36 60.34
N GLU A 19 -21.23 -5.31 60.79
CA GLU A 19 -21.79 -4.28 59.91
C GLU A 19 -20.70 -3.49 59.14
N ARG A 20 -19.61 -3.18 59.80
CA ARG A 20 -18.47 -2.50 59.20
C ARG A 20 -17.82 -3.35 58.11
N ARG A 21 -17.61 -4.66 58.41
CA ARG A 21 -17.07 -5.63 57.47
C ARG A 21 -17.99 -5.81 56.23
N ALA A 22 -19.29 -5.87 56.49
CA ALA A 22 -20.27 -5.98 55.43
C ALA A 22 -20.26 -4.72 54.53
N ALA A 23 -20.22 -3.51 55.13
CA ALA A 23 -20.15 -2.24 54.39
C ALA A 23 -18.83 -2.16 53.57
N ASP A 24 -17.70 -2.57 54.18
CA ASP A 24 -16.42 -2.59 53.48
C ASP A 24 -16.42 -3.56 52.31
N ALA A 25 -17.02 -4.75 52.51
CA ALA A 25 -17.15 -5.75 51.44
C ALA A 25 -18.02 -5.24 50.28
N GLU A 26 -19.15 -4.58 50.58
CA GLU A 26 -20.02 -3.96 49.57
C GLU A 26 -19.29 -2.87 48.78
N LYS A 27 -18.54 -2.03 49.51
CA LYS A 27 -17.74 -0.98 48.87
C LYS A 27 -16.68 -1.56 47.94
N ARG A 28 -15.95 -2.61 48.40
CA ARG A 28 -14.94 -3.27 47.57
C ARG A 28 -15.57 -3.91 46.33
N ALA A 29 -16.74 -4.54 46.49
CA ALA A 29 -17.46 -5.15 45.39
C ALA A 29 -17.92 -4.08 44.39
N ALA A 30 -18.44 -2.94 44.86
CA ALA A 30 -18.85 -1.84 44.02
C ALA A 30 -17.64 -1.22 43.28
N ASP A 31 -16.54 -1.00 43.99
CA ASP A 31 -15.30 -0.47 43.37
C ASP A 31 -14.75 -1.43 42.32
N ALA A 32 -14.74 -2.74 42.62
CA ALA A 32 -14.28 -3.76 41.66
C ALA A 32 -15.16 -3.80 40.43
N THR A 33 -16.47 -3.70 40.58
CA THR A 33 -17.42 -3.61 39.45
C THR A 33 -17.19 -2.36 38.63
N ALA A 34 -17.01 -1.21 39.26
CA ALA A 34 -16.74 0.04 38.57
C ALA A 34 -15.42 0.00 37.80
N GLN A 35 -14.38 -0.58 38.39
CA GLN A 35 -13.09 -0.75 37.71
C GLN A 35 -13.18 -1.72 36.52
N ALA A 36 -13.90 -2.82 36.69
CA ALA A 36 -14.12 -3.78 35.61
C ALA A 36 -14.90 -3.16 34.45
N GLU A 37 -15.92 -2.36 34.74
CA GLU A 37 -16.70 -1.63 33.74
C GLU A 37 -15.85 -0.59 33.00
N GLN A 38 -15.01 0.15 33.73
CA GLN A 38 -14.12 1.11 33.13
C GLN A 38 -13.08 0.44 32.24
N ALA A 39 -12.48 -0.67 32.70
CA ALA A 39 -11.55 -1.46 31.90
C ALA A 39 -12.20 -1.98 30.61
N ARG A 40 -13.45 -2.41 30.69
CA ARG A 40 -14.21 -2.88 29.53
C ARG A 40 -14.44 -1.74 28.52
N ARG A 41 -14.82 -0.56 29.01
CA ARG A 41 -15.01 0.61 28.14
C ARG A 41 -13.72 1.05 27.48
N ASP A 42 -12.63 1.05 28.24
CA ASP A 42 -11.32 1.42 27.72
C ASP A 42 -10.87 0.40 26.65
N ALA A 43 -11.06 -0.88 26.92
CA ALA A 43 -10.73 -1.94 25.95
C ALA A 43 -11.57 -1.84 24.66
N GLU A 44 -12.87 -1.52 24.77
CA GLU A 44 -13.72 -1.30 23.61
C GLU A 44 -13.28 -0.07 22.81
N ALA A 45 -12.95 1.03 23.49
CA ALA A 45 -12.47 2.24 22.85
C ALA A 45 -11.14 2.00 22.11
N ASP A 46 -10.21 1.29 22.76
CA ASP A 46 -8.92 0.92 22.17
C ASP A 46 -9.10 0.00 20.96
N ALA A 47 -9.99 -0.99 21.07
CA ALA A 47 -10.28 -1.90 19.96
C ALA A 47 -10.87 -1.15 18.75
N LYS A 48 -11.81 -0.24 18.98
CA LYS A 48 -12.39 0.60 17.92
C LYS A 48 -11.32 1.48 17.26
N LYS A 49 -10.42 2.05 18.05
CA LYS A 49 -9.33 2.86 17.55
C LYS A 49 -8.37 2.04 16.71
N GLU A 50 -8.00 0.85 17.16
CA GLU A 50 -7.13 -0.06 16.41
C GLU A 50 -7.74 -0.45 15.07
N VAL A 51 -9.03 -0.79 15.05
CA VAL A 51 -9.74 -1.13 13.81
C VAL A 51 -9.78 0.06 12.87
N SER A 52 -10.11 1.26 13.39
CA SER A 52 -10.14 2.48 12.60
C SER A 52 -8.76 2.82 12.03
N ASP A 53 -7.70 2.70 12.82
CA ASP A 53 -6.33 2.93 12.38
C ASP A 53 -5.89 1.91 11.34
N ALA A 54 -6.28 0.63 11.52
CA ALA A 54 -6.00 -0.42 10.55
C ALA A 54 -6.69 -0.16 9.21
N HIS A 55 -7.95 0.29 9.23
CA HIS A 55 -8.67 0.68 8.01
C HIS A 55 -7.98 1.84 7.29
N ARG A 56 -7.57 2.86 8.02
CA ARG A 56 -6.84 4.00 7.45
C ARG A 56 -5.53 3.56 6.80
N LYS A 57 -4.77 2.71 7.48
CA LYS A 57 -3.52 2.17 6.92
C LYS A 57 -3.78 1.35 5.67
N ALA A 58 -4.81 0.51 5.69
CA ALA A 58 -5.18 -0.29 4.52
C ALA A 58 -5.57 0.60 3.33
N GLU A 59 -6.36 1.66 3.55
CA GLU A 59 -6.73 2.61 2.51
C GLU A 59 -5.51 3.32 1.94
N LEU A 60 -4.56 3.74 2.79
CA LEU A 60 -3.32 4.36 2.35
C LEU A 60 -2.47 3.40 1.53
N ILE A 61 -2.35 2.15 1.95
CA ILE A 61 -1.60 1.12 1.22
C ILE A 61 -2.23 0.89 -0.16
N VAL A 62 -3.55 0.77 -0.23
CA VAL A 62 -4.27 0.59 -1.50
C VAL A 62 -4.09 1.81 -2.40
N ALA A 63 -4.22 3.03 -1.87
CA ALA A 63 -4.03 4.25 -2.63
C ALA A 63 -2.60 4.36 -3.17
N GLN A 64 -1.60 4.04 -2.35
CA GLN A 64 -0.21 4.04 -2.76
C GLN A 64 0.06 2.98 -3.83
N ALA A 65 -0.48 1.78 -3.68
CA ALA A 65 -0.35 0.73 -4.69
C ALA A 65 -0.97 1.13 -6.02
N LYS A 66 -2.11 1.81 -6.01
CA LYS A 66 -2.75 2.33 -7.23
C LYS A 66 -1.90 3.40 -7.90
N ASP A 67 -1.33 4.32 -7.12
CA ASP A 67 -0.45 5.36 -7.65
C ASP A 67 0.83 4.76 -8.23
N ASP A 68 1.42 3.79 -7.55
CA ASP A 68 2.60 3.08 -8.03
C ASP A 68 2.32 2.33 -9.34
N ALA A 69 1.15 1.69 -9.43
CA ALA A 69 0.73 1.01 -10.65
C ALA A 69 0.52 1.99 -11.81
N LYS A 70 -0.11 3.14 -11.57
CA LYS A 70 -0.27 4.19 -12.57
C LYS A 70 1.06 4.73 -13.04
N GLN A 71 1.99 4.98 -12.13
CA GLN A 71 3.32 5.46 -12.45
C GLN A 71 4.10 4.44 -13.27
N ALA A 72 4.05 3.17 -12.88
CA ALA A 72 4.70 2.09 -13.61
C ALA A 72 4.14 1.96 -15.04
N LEU A 73 2.82 2.08 -15.18
CA LEU A 73 2.18 2.05 -16.49
C LEU A 73 2.59 3.24 -17.36
N ALA A 74 2.62 4.45 -16.79
CA ALA A 74 3.06 5.64 -17.48
C ALA A 74 4.52 5.53 -17.95
N ASP A 75 5.40 5.02 -17.09
CA ASP A 75 6.80 4.78 -17.41
C ASP A 75 6.96 3.76 -18.54
N PHE A 76 6.19 2.69 -18.47
CA PHE A 76 6.18 1.66 -19.52
C PHE A 76 5.71 2.23 -20.87
N GLU A 77 4.65 3.02 -20.86
CA GLU A 77 4.14 3.67 -22.07
C GLU A 77 5.15 4.67 -22.67
N ALA A 78 5.81 5.44 -21.81
CA ALA A 78 6.86 6.37 -22.23
C ALA A 78 8.04 5.63 -22.86
N ASP A 79 8.49 4.53 -22.25
CA ASP A 79 9.57 3.70 -22.80
C ASP A 79 9.15 3.05 -24.12
N ALA A 80 7.93 2.56 -24.23
CA ALA A 80 7.41 2.00 -25.47
C ALA A 80 7.36 3.04 -26.58
N ALA A 81 6.97 4.27 -26.28
CA ALA A 81 6.96 5.37 -27.24
C ALA A 81 8.37 5.71 -27.72
N LYS A 82 9.35 5.75 -26.82
CA LYS A 82 10.76 5.99 -27.18
C LYS A 82 11.30 4.88 -28.08
N ARG A 83 11.00 3.63 -27.77
CA ARG A 83 11.43 2.47 -28.60
C ARG A 83 10.81 2.53 -29.99
N ARG A 84 9.52 2.87 -30.08
CA ARG A 84 8.84 3.03 -31.38
C ARG A 84 9.47 4.14 -32.20
N ALA A 85 9.78 5.27 -31.57
CA ALA A 85 10.43 6.39 -32.24
C ALA A 85 11.83 6.01 -32.73
N ALA A 86 12.61 5.27 -31.93
CA ALA A 86 13.92 4.79 -32.32
C ALA A 86 13.84 3.82 -33.50
N ILE A 87 12.90 2.88 -33.48
CA ILE A 87 12.67 1.92 -34.57
C ILE A 87 12.25 2.66 -35.84
N ALA A 88 11.36 3.63 -35.76
CA ALA A 88 10.94 4.44 -36.90
C ALA A 88 12.11 5.18 -37.54
N LYS A 89 13.00 5.74 -36.70
CA LYS A 89 14.21 6.42 -37.16
C LYS A 89 15.17 5.47 -37.87
N GLU A 90 15.38 4.27 -37.31
CA GLU A 90 16.21 3.23 -37.93
C GLU A 90 15.63 2.79 -39.29
N LEU A 91 14.31 2.62 -39.37
CA LEU A 91 13.62 2.25 -40.60
C LEU A 91 13.81 3.35 -41.67
N ASP A 92 13.70 4.63 -41.30
CA ASP A 92 13.95 5.74 -42.20
C ASP A 92 15.39 5.71 -42.73
N GLU A 93 16.36 5.51 -41.85
CA GLU A 93 17.78 5.44 -42.21
C GLU A 93 18.04 4.26 -43.14
N LEU A 94 17.50 3.07 -42.85
CA LEU A 94 17.64 1.91 -43.69
C LEU A 94 16.97 2.09 -45.06
N THR A 95 15.80 2.74 -45.10
CA THR A 95 15.10 3.06 -46.32
C THR A 95 15.92 4.03 -47.19
N ARG A 96 16.53 5.05 -46.61
CA ARG A 96 17.43 5.97 -47.31
C ARG A 96 18.64 5.26 -47.89
N GLN A 97 19.27 4.38 -47.06
CA GLN A 97 20.41 3.57 -47.52
C GLN A 97 20.02 2.66 -48.69
N LYS A 98 18.85 2.00 -48.59
CA LYS A 98 18.33 1.18 -49.66
C LYS A 98 18.11 2.00 -50.94
N ASN A 99 17.50 3.17 -50.85
CA ASN A 99 17.24 4.03 -51.98
C ASN A 99 18.56 4.53 -52.60
N ASP A 100 19.57 4.88 -51.80
CA ASP A 100 20.88 5.26 -52.27
C ASP A 100 21.58 4.12 -53.04
N ILE A 101 21.50 2.90 -52.50
CA ILE A 101 22.05 1.70 -53.15
C ILE A 101 21.33 1.43 -54.45
N ASP A 102 20.00 1.52 -54.47
CA ASP A 102 19.20 1.34 -55.70
C ASP A 102 19.58 2.38 -56.77
N ALA A 103 19.78 3.66 -56.36
CA ALA A 103 20.24 4.72 -57.26
C ALA A 103 21.63 4.42 -57.81
N GLN A 104 22.56 3.99 -56.96
CA GLN A 104 23.90 3.59 -57.40
C GLN A 104 23.86 2.41 -58.38
N LEU A 105 23.05 1.42 -58.09
CA LEU A 105 22.86 0.27 -59.01
C LEU A 105 22.27 0.68 -60.32
N ALA A 106 21.30 1.60 -60.33
CA ALA A 106 20.72 2.15 -61.56
C ALA A 106 21.77 2.88 -62.37
N GLN A 107 22.62 3.72 -61.73
CA GLN A 107 23.74 4.37 -62.40
C GLN A 107 24.73 3.40 -63.01
N MET A 108 25.08 2.32 -62.26
CA MET A 108 25.97 1.29 -62.76
C MET A 108 25.38 0.56 -63.96
N ARG A 109 24.11 0.25 -63.94
CA ARG A 109 23.39 -0.37 -65.04
C ARG A 109 23.43 0.53 -66.29
N GLN A 110 23.25 1.82 -66.12
CA GLN A 110 23.33 2.78 -67.23
C GLN A 110 24.75 2.84 -67.77
N LEU A 111 25.77 2.87 -66.90
CA LEU A 111 27.16 2.85 -67.31
C LEU A 111 27.52 1.57 -68.07
N PHE A 112 27.04 0.43 -67.61
CA PHE A 112 27.21 -0.86 -68.32
C PHE A 112 26.51 -0.90 -69.67
N ALA A 113 25.29 -0.34 -69.73
CA ALA A 113 24.58 -0.28 -71.01
C ALA A 113 25.27 0.65 -72.01
N VAL A 114 25.77 1.79 -71.57
CA VAL A 114 26.55 2.71 -72.40
C VAL A 114 27.88 2.09 -72.82
N SER A 115 28.58 1.43 -71.89
CA SER A 115 29.83 0.74 -72.17
C SER A 115 29.65 -0.40 -73.15
N SER A 116 28.58 -1.15 -73.05
CA SER A 116 28.21 -2.22 -73.99
C SER A 116 27.92 -1.68 -75.37
N LEU A 117 27.28 -0.51 -75.49
CA LEU A 117 27.03 0.13 -76.75
C LEU A 117 28.31 0.68 -77.39
N LEU A 118 29.26 1.14 -76.61
CA LEU A 118 30.54 1.63 -77.07
C LEU A 118 31.50 0.52 -77.48
N ASP A 119 31.43 -0.64 -76.81
CA ASP A 119 32.27 -1.82 -77.07
C ASP A 119 31.76 -2.70 -78.19
N ASP A 120 30.54 -2.47 -78.69
CA ASP A 120 29.98 -3.26 -79.77
C ASP A 120 30.81 -2.95 -81.07
N PRO A 121 31.48 -3.95 -81.62
CA PRO A 121 32.26 -3.68 -82.84
C PRO A 121 31.32 -3.30 -84.02
N PRO A 122 31.64 -2.31 -84.73
CA PRO A 122 30.87 -2.01 -85.96
C PRO A 122 31.00 -3.12 -86.97
N GLY A 123 29.87 -3.87 -87.07
CA GLY A 123 29.78 -5.06 -87.89
C GLY A 123 29.42 -4.71 -89.32
#